data_53eef88bd9a6c248060e233985f09b24
#
_entry.id   53eef88bd9a6c248060e233985f09b24
#
_cell.length_a   1.000
_cell.length_b   1.000
_cell.length_c   1.000
_cell.angle_alpha   90.00
_cell.angle_beta   90.00
_cell.angle_gamma   90.00
#
_symmetry.space_group_name_H-M   'P 1'
#
loop_
_entity.id
_entity.type
_entity.pdbx_description
1 polymer ?
#
loop_
_entity_poly.entity_id
_entity_poly.type
_entity_poly.pdbx_seq_one_letter_code
_entity_poly.pdbx_strand_id
1 'polypeptide(L)'
;MNLKIAVLSGDGIGPEVTLQAKKALHAIGVVYNHEFVFEDAYIGAIAIEKTGKPLPEQTLNLCRNTDSILFGAIGDPKYDNNPEAKVRPEQGLLQLRKELGLFANIRPIKAYPKLMNSS
;
A
#
# COMPACT_ATOMS: atom_id res chain seq x y z
N MET A 1 5.36 6.05 21.23
CA MET A 1 4.69 4.77 20.88
C MET A 1 5.60 4.00 19.93
N ASN A 2 5.61 2.69 20.07
CA ASN A 2 6.31 1.80 19.14
C ASN A 2 5.27 1.16 18.22
N LEU A 3 5.37 1.42 16.93
CA LEU A 3 4.39 0.99 15.93
C LEU A 3 5.06 0.15 14.84
N LYS A 4 4.51 -1.03 14.60
CA LYS A 4 4.92 -1.93 13.54
C LYS A 4 4.06 -1.68 12.30
N ILE A 5 4.70 -1.39 11.17
CA ILE A 5 4.01 -1.01 9.94
C ILE A 5 4.42 -1.97 8.81
N ALA A 6 3.45 -2.68 8.24
CA ALA A 6 3.67 -3.40 7.00
C ALA A 6 3.71 -2.42 5.84
N VAL A 7 4.76 -2.48 5.02
CA VAL A 7 4.91 -1.62 3.84
C VAL A 7 4.63 -2.43 2.58
N LEU A 8 3.52 -2.12 1.95
CA LEU A 8 3.10 -2.73 0.70
C LEU A 8 3.27 -1.71 -0.43
N SER A 9 4.49 -1.58 -0.91
CA SER A 9 4.82 -0.60 -1.95
C SER A 9 4.07 -0.86 -3.25
N GLY A 10 3.87 -2.13 -3.61
CA GLY A 10 3.13 -2.52 -4.79
C GLY A 10 3.90 -2.23 -6.09
N ASP A 11 3.19 -1.67 -7.05
CA ASP A 11 3.62 -1.59 -8.44
C ASP A 11 3.91 -0.15 -8.90
N GLY A 12 4.56 -0.01 -10.05
CA GLY A 12 4.76 1.29 -10.71
C GLY A 12 5.46 2.30 -9.82
N ILE A 13 4.78 3.42 -9.54
CA ILE A 13 5.28 4.51 -8.68
C ILE A 13 5.26 4.17 -7.17
N GLY A 14 4.63 3.05 -6.80
CA GLY A 14 4.44 2.66 -5.39
C GLY A 14 5.71 2.68 -4.55
N PRO A 15 6.81 2.04 -4.96
CA PRO A 15 8.06 2.06 -4.20
C PRO A 15 8.63 3.45 -3.96
N GLU A 16 8.54 4.34 -4.95
CA GLU A 16 9.02 5.71 -4.86
C GLU A 16 8.22 6.53 -3.85
N VAL A 17 6.89 6.48 -3.92
CA VAL A 17 6.02 7.25 -3.00
C VAL A 17 6.05 6.71 -1.58
N THR A 18 6.12 5.40 -1.38
CA THR A 18 6.22 4.80 -0.04
C THR A 18 7.55 5.12 0.62
N LEU A 19 8.63 5.23 -0.15
CA LEU A 19 9.92 5.68 0.38
C LEU A 19 9.82 7.08 0.98
N GLN A 20 9.13 8.02 0.31
CA GLN A 20 8.94 9.37 0.84
C GLN A 20 8.02 9.38 2.07
N ALA A 21 6.99 8.55 2.08
CA ALA A 21 6.12 8.38 3.25
C ALA A 21 6.89 7.82 4.47
N LYS A 22 7.78 6.85 4.27
CA LYS A 22 8.66 6.32 5.34
C LYS A 22 9.56 7.41 5.90
N LYS A 23 10.12 8.28 5.06
CA LYS A 23 10.93 9.42 5.51
C LYS A 23 10.12 10.41 6.36
N ALA A 24 8.90 10.71 5.95
CA ALA A 24 8.00 11.59 6.70
C ALA A 24 7.65 10.99 8.07
N LEU A 25 7.30 9.71 8.12
CA LEU A 25 7.02 9.00 9.37
C LEU A 25 8.25 8.97 10.29
N HIS A 26 9.44 8.74 9.74
CA HIS A 26 10.68 8.79 10.52
C HIS A 26 10.89 10.18 11.15
N ALA A 27 10.71 11.25 10.37
CA ALA A 27 10.83 12.61 10.87
C ALA A 27 9.81 12.91 12.01
N ILE A 28 8.57 12.46 11.85
CA ILE A 28 7.53 12.55 12.89
C ILE A 28 7.96 11.76 14.14
N GLY A 29 8.49 10.56 13.95
CA GLY A 29 9.01 9.74 15.05
C GLY A 29 10.07 10.45 15.88
N VAL A 30 11.01 11.12 15.23
CA VAL A 30 12.05 11.91 15.90
C VAL A 30 11.45 13.07 16.68
N VAL A 31 10.52 13.83 16.10
CA VAL A 31 9.92 15.02 16.73
C VAL A 31 9.03 14.67 17.92
N TYR A 32 8.23 13.59 17.79
CA TYR A 32 7.21 13.23 18.79
C TYR A 32 7.58 12.01 19.64
N ASN A 33 8.82 11.55 19.54
CA ASN A 33 9.33 10.39 20.27
C ASN A 33 8.49 9.12 20.03
N HIS A 34 8.27 8.81 18.74
CA HIS A 34 7.66 7.57 18.28
C HIS A 34 8.70 6.72 17.54
N GLU A 35 8.62 5.42 17.70
CA GLU A 35 9.40 4.46 16.94
C GLU A 35 8.50 3.74 15.93
N PHE A 36 8.88 3.80 14.67
CA PHE A 36 8.21 3.08 13.58
C PHE A 36 9.13 1.98 13.07
N VAL A 37 8.66 0.74 13.15
CA VAL A 37 9.34 -0.42 12.58
C VAL A 37 8.65 -0.80 11.29
N PHE A 38 9.36 -0.71 10.16
CA PHE A 38 8.84 -1.01 8.84
C PHE A 38 9.24 -2.40 8.40
N GLU A 39 8.29 -3.16 7.87
CA GLU A 39 8.51 -4.47 7.28
C GLU A 39 7.86 -4.52 5.90
N ASP A 40 8.69 -4.71 4.86
CA ASP A 40 8.24 -4.68 3.46
C ASP A 40 7.71 -6.05 3.02
N ALA A 41 6.63 -6.05 2.22
CA ALA A 41 6.08 -7.24 1.61
C ALA A 41 5.49 -6.96 0.21
N TYR A 42 5.38 -8.00 -0.60
CA TYR A 42 4.89 -7.90 -1.97
C TYR A 42 3.37 -7.96 -2.05
N ILE A 43 2.80 -7.13 -2.93
CA ILE A 43 1.40 -7.16 -3.34
C ILE A 43 1.29 -6.69 -4.79
N GLY A 44 0.25 -7.11 -5.50
CA GLY A 44 -0.02 -6.66 -6.87
C GLY A 44 0.79 -7.38 -7.94
N ALA A 45 1.17 -6.68 -8.99
CA ALA A 45 1.89 -7.25 -10.13
C ALA A 45 3.23 -7.86 -9.73
N ILE A 46 4.01 -7.15 -8.91
CA ILE A 46 5.28 -7.68 -8.41
C ILE A 46 5.11 -8.98 -7.61
N ALA A 47 4.02 -9.10 -6.85
CA ALA A 47 3.71 -10.32 -6.12
C ALA A 47 3.33 -11.47 -7.06
N ILE A 48 2.56 -11.20 -8.11
CA ILE A 48 2.22 -12.19 -9.15
C ILE A 48 3.49 -12.71 -9.82
N GLU A 49 4.41 -11.82 -10.19
CA GLU A 49 5.68 -12.19 -10.83
C GLU A 49 6.55 -13.10 -9.94
N LYS A 50 6.58 -12.82 -8.65
CA LYS A 50 7.43 -13.56 -7.71
C LYS A 50 6.78 -14.84 -7.16
N THR A 51 5.46 -14.87 -7.01
CA THR A 51 4.76 -15.95 -6.29
C THR A 51 3.59 -16.56 -7.06
N GLY A 52 3.17 -15.96 -8.17
CA GLY A 52 1.98 -16.34 -8.93
C GLY A 52 0.66 -15.84 -8.32
N LYS A 53 0.71 -15.14 -7.18
CA LYS A 53 -0.48 -14.65 -6.46
C LYS A 53 -0.39 -13.13 -6.23
N PRO A 54 -1.49 -12.37 -6.42
CA PRO A 54 -1.49 -10.93 -6.19
C PRO A 54 -1.42 -10.55 -4.70
N LEU A 55 -1.82 -11.45 -3.80
CA LEU A 55 -1.65 -11.34 -2.35
C LEU A 55 -1.07 -12.67 -1.82
N PRO A 56 0.25 -12.76 -1.63
CA PRO A 56 0.87 -13.91 -1.00
C PRO A 56 0.39 -14.10 0.45
N GLU A 57 0.32 -15.35 0.90
CA GLU A 57 -0.05 -15.69 2.28
C GLU A 57 0.87 -15.04 3.31
N GLN A 58 2.16 -14.97 3.00
CA GLN A 58 3.15 -14.31 3.86
C GLN A 58 2.84 -12.83 4.05
N THR A 59 2.43 -12.13 2.99
CA THR A 59 2.02 -10.72 3.05
C THR A 59 0.78 -10.53 3.91
N LEU A 60 -0.23 -11.38 3.73
CA LEU A 60 -1.45 -11.33 4.52
C LEU A 60 -1.16 -11.57 6.02
N ASN A 61 -0.31 -12.55 6.32
CA ASN A 61 0.08 -12.85 7.71
C ASN A 61 0.87 -11.68 8.33
N LEU A 62 1.76 -11.04 7.60
CA LEU A 62 2.44 -9.83 8.05
C LEU A 62 1.42 -8.73 8.40
N CYS A 63 0.47 -8.47 7.51
CA CYS A 63 -0.55 -7.44 7.72
C CYS A 63 -1.43 -7.71 8.95
N ARG A 64 -1.73 -8.97 9.25
CA ARG A 64 -2.48 -9.36 10.46
C ARG A 64 -1.71 -9.13 11.76
N ASN A 65 -0.39 -9.08 11.70
CA ASN A 65 0.51 -8.97 12.86
C ASN A 65 1.19 -7.60 12.97
N THR A 66 0.67 -6.59 12.28
CA THR A 66 1.17 -5.20 12.34
C THR A 66 0.07 -4.25 12.78
N ASP A 67 0.47 -3.09 13.32
CA ASP A 67 -0.46 -2.08 13.81
C ASP A 67 -1.13 -1.32 12.67
N SER A 68 -0.43 -1.17 11.55
CA SER A 68 -0.92 -0.46 10.37
C SER A 68 -0.25 -0.94 9.09
N ILE A 69 -0.85 -0.57 7.96
CA ILE A 69 -0.32 -0.86 6.64
C ILE A 69 -0.10 0.46 5.90
N LEU A 70 1.13 0.67 5.45
CA LEU A 70 1.48 1.72 4.51
C LEU A 70 1.40 1.15 3.10
N PHE A 71 0.41 1.61 2.33
CA PHE A 71 0.13 1.09 1.00
C PHE A 71 0.55 2.10 -0.08
N GLY A 72 1.24 1.62 -1.10
CA GLY A 72 1.68 2.43 -2.24
C GLY A 72 0.66 2.46 -3.38
N ALA A 73 0.98 1.79 -4.48
CA ALA A 73 0.13 1.73 -5.67
C ALA A 73 0.01 0.29 -6.16
N ILE A 74 -1.07 0.01 -6.88
CA ILE A 74 -1.30 -1.30 -7.48
C ILE A 74 -1.77 -1.13 -8.92
N GLY A 75 -1.30 -2.01 -9.78
CA GLY A 75 -1.63 -2.03 -11.20
C GLY A 75 -0.39 -1.99 -12.07
N ASP A 76 -0.47 -2.68 -13.20
CA ASP A 76 0.57 -2.70 -14.23
C ASP A 76 -0.10 -2.78 -15.60
N PRO A 77 0.24 -1.89 -16.55
CA PRO A 77 -0.36 -1.85 -17.89
C PRO A 77 -0.36 -3.18 -18.63
N LYS A 78 0.57 -4.07 -18.35
CA LYS A 78 0.63 -5.40 -18.96
C LYS A 78 -0.58 -6.28 -18.61
N TYR A 79 -1.22 -6.03 -17.47
CA TYR A 79 -2.44 -6.74 -17.06
C TYR A 79 -3.69 -6.04 -17.58
N ASP A 80 -3.68 -4.70 -17.67
CA ASP A 80 -4.81 -3.91 -18.16
C ASP A 80 -5.10 -4.20 -19.63
N ASN A 81 -4.04 -4.36 -20.43
CA ASN A 81 -4.11 -4.61 -21.85
C ASN A 81 -4.23 -6.10 -22.22
N ASN A 82 -4.31 -6.99 -21.25
CA ASN A 82 -4.45 -8.43 -21.47
C ASN A 82 -5.82 -8.94 -20.99
N PRO A 83 -6.82 -9.07 -21.89
CA PRO A 83 -8.15 -9.57 -21.55
C PRO A 83 -8.14 -11.04 -21.10
N GLU A 84 -7.11 -11.80 -21.43
CA GLU A 84 -6.96 -13.20 -21.05
C GLU A 84 -6.28 -13.39 -19.68
N ALA A 85 -5.84 -12.31 -19.06
CA ALA A 85 -5.20 -12.40 -17.74
C ALA A 85 -6.19 -12.93 -16.70
N LYS A 86 -5.95 -14.15 -16.24
CA LYS A 86 -6.77 -14.83 -15.20
C LYS A 86 -6.59 -14.23 -13.82
N VAL A 87 -5.43 -13.62 -13.57
CA VAL A 87 -5.05 -13.02 -12.29
C VAL A 87 -4.65 -11.58 -12.53
N ARG A 88 -5.21 -10.66 -11.72
CA ARG A 88 -4.96 -9.22 -11.84
C ARG A 88 -4.42 -8.65 -10.53
N PRO A 89 -3.53 -7.65 -10.60
CA PRO A 89 -2.96 -7.02 -9.40
C PRO A 89 -3.99 -6.51 -8.41
N GLU A 90 -5.09 -5.89 -8.89
CA GLU A 90 -6.15 -5.29 -8.07
C GLU A 90 -6.89 -6.31 -7.21
N GLN A 91 -6.92 -7.58 -7.62
CA GLN A 91 -7.50 -8.65 -6.82
C GLN A 91 -6.80 -8.79 -5.46
N GLY A 92 -5.50 -8.51 -5.41
CA GLY A 92 -4.73 -8.50 -4.16
C GLY A 92 -5.23 -7.47 -3.17
N LEU A 93 -5.52 -6.25 -3.62
CA LEU A 93 -6.06 -5.19 -2.78
C LEU A 93 -7.47 -5.52 -2.26
N LEU A 94 -8.34 -6.01 -3.13
CA LEU A 94 -9.71 -6.39 -2.75
C LEU A 94 -9.71 -7.54 -1.76
N GLN A 95 -8.87 -8.55 -1.98
CA GLN A 95 -8.70 -9.67 -1.07
C GLN A 95 -8.16 -9.20 0.29
N LEU A 96 -7.13 -8.34 0.31
CA LEU A 96 -6.55 -7.81 1.55
C LEU A 96 -7.62 -7.09 2.40
N ARG A 97 -8.42 -6.22 1.77
CA ARG A 97 -9.52 -5.51 2.45
C ARG A 97 -10.54 -6.46 3.06
N LYS A 98 -10.93 -7.51 2.32
CA LYS A 98 -11.86 -8.53 2.78
C LYS A 98 -11.28 -9.34 3.96
N GLU A 99 -10.06 -9.83 3.82
CA GLU A 99 -9.39 -10.67 4.82
C GLU A 99 -9.09 -9.94 6.14
N LEU A 100 -8.90 -8.63 6.08
CA LEU A 100 -8.70 -7.78 7.26
C LEU A 100 -10.01 -7.19 7.81
N GLY A 101 -11.16 -7.46 7.18
CA GLY A 101 -12.46 -6.96 7.62
C GLY A 101 -12.60 -5.43 7.53
N LEU A 102 -11.93 -4.79 6.59
CA LEU A 102 -11.97 -3.33 6.42
C LEU A 102 -13.31 -2.91 5.82
N PHE A 103 -14.05 -2.06 6.52
CA PHE A 103 -15.40 -1.66 6.16
C PHE A 103 -15.55 -0.17 5.79
N ALA A 104 -14.58 0.67 6.11
CA ALA A 104 -14.60 2.09 5.82
C ALA A 104 -13.54 2.46 4.78
N ASN A 105 -13.95 3.25 3.77
CA ASN A 105 -13.05 3.82 2.77
C ASN A 105 -13.11 5.34 2.87
N ILE A 106 -12.16 5.91 3.62
CA ILE A 106 -12.10 7.34 3.91
C ILE A 106 -11.20 8.01 2.87
N ARG A 107 -11.76 8.96 2.11
CA ARG A 107 -11.05 9.73 1.08
C ARG A 107 -11.16 11.23 1.38
N PRO A 108 -10.29 11.77 2.26
CA PRO A 108 -10.34 13.19 2.61
C PRO A 108 -9.95 14.05 1.40
N ILE A 109 -10.74 15.07 1.13
CA ILE A 109 -10.48 16.07 0.10
C ILE A 109 -10.25 17.41 0.78
N LYS A 110 -9.13 18.06 0.49
CA LYS A 110 -8.80 19.39 1.00
C LYS A 110 -8.68 20.38 -0.16
N ALA A 111 -9.53 21.41 -0.15
CA ALA A 111 -9.38 22.52 -1.07
C ALA A 111 -8.28 23.48 -0.59
N TYR A 112 -7.40 23.84 -1.49
CA TYR A 112 -6.34 24.85 -1.23
C TYR A 112 -6.78 26.16 -1.88
N PRO A 113 -6.99 27.26 -1.11
CA PRO A 113 -7.52 28.52 -1.63
C PRO A 113 -6.79 29.05 -2.85
N LYS A 114 -5.45 28.90 -2.89
CA LYS A 114 -4.63 29.32 -4.03
C LYS A 114 -4.84 28.53 -5.32
N LEU A 115 -5.43 27.33 -5.23
CA LEU A 115 -5.69 26.43 -6.37
C LEU A 115 -7.17 26.45 -6.80
N MET A 116 -8.05 27.06 -6.00
CA MET A 116 -9.51 27.04 -6.29
C MET A 116 -9.87 27.73 -7.59
N ASN A 117 -9.08 28.70 -8.05
CA ASN A 117 -9.32 29.42 -9.31
C ASN A 117 -8.69 28.70 -10.53
N SER A 118 -8.06 27.58 -10.35
CA SER A 118 -7.35 26.81 -11.40
C SER A 118 -8.08 25.52 -11.79
N SER A 119 -9.21 25.28 -11.19
CA SER A 119 -10.01 24.07 -11.44
C SER A 119 -11.25 24.37 -12.28
#